data_58c5d8c51ed02631ad20920244f51396
#
_entry.id   58c5d8c51ed02631ad20920244f51396
#
_cell.length_a   1.000
_cell.length_b   1.000
_cell.length_c   1.000
_cell.angle_alpha   90.00
_cell.angle_beta   90.00
_cell.angle_gamma   90.00
#
_symmetry.space_group_name_H-M   'P 1'
#
loop_
_entity.id
_entity.type
_entity.pdbx_description
1 polymer ?
#
loop_
_entity_poly.entity_id
_entity_poly.type
_entity_poly.pdbx_seq_one_letter_code
_entity_poly.pdbx_strand_id
1 'polypeptide(L)'
;MDLKTRDSLTRAGLNLIQQALSIYDEDLRLVVSNRQFREMFSLPSASTAVGATFESSIRHLVESGEYGEVDDVEAAIAERVVQARTFQPHYFERTRANGRVISVEGAPLAQGGWVTVYTDITDIKRQEDLLRARSEELSGQLLNHAEDLAAANRKLQATNAALEEARSELTQMEARIR
;
A
#
# COMPACT_ATOMS: atom_id res chain seq x y z
N MET A 1 39.62 8.18 10.55
CA MET A 1 38.55 8.91 9.85
C MET A 1 37.97 9.93 10.83
N ASP A 2 38.00 11.20 10.47
CA ASP A 2 37.49 12.23 11.36
C ASP A 2 35.94 12.25 11.40
N LEU A 3 35.38 12.92 12.40
CA LEU A 3 33.94 13.01 12.62
C LEU A 3 33.21 13.67 11.42
N LYS A 4 33.83 14.66 10.79
CA LYS A 4 33.24 15.37 9.64
C LYS A 4 33.15 14.48 8.39
N THR A 5 34.19 13.71 8.11
CA THR A 5 34.22 12.76 7.03
C THR A 5 33.16 11.66 7.22
N ARG A 6 33.02 11.14 8.45
CA ARG A 6 32.00 10.14 8.78
C ARG A 6 30.58 10.71 8.59
N ASP A 7 30.30 11.89 9.08
CA ASP A 7 28.99 12.54 8.93
C ASP A 7 28.65 12.78 7.46
N SER A 8 29.63 13.26 6.66
CA SER A 8 29.46 13.48 5.23
C SER A 8 29.13 12.19 4.48
N LEU A 9 29.84 11.09 4.76
CA LEU A 9 29.58 9.79 4.15
C LEU A 9 28.23 9.22 4.55
N THR A 10 27.84 9.37 5.83
CA THR A 10 26.52 8.93 6.31
C THR A 10 25.41 9.68 5.59
N ARG A 11 25.50 11.00 5.48
CA ARG A 11 24.52 11.81 4.74
C ARG A 11 24.47 11.45 3.25
N ALA A 12 25.62 11.24 2.63
CA ALA A 12 25.67 10.80 1.24
C ALA A 12 24.98 9.45 1.05
N GLY A 13 25.22 8.49 1.95
CA GLY A 13 24.55 7.19 1.94
C GLY A 13 23.04 7.30 2.13
N LEU A 14 22.59 8.11 3.09
CA LEU A 14 21.15 8.34 3.32
C LEU A 14 20.45 8.98 2.12
N ASN A 15 21.14 9.82 1.35
CA ASN A 15 20.61 10.43 0.13
C ASN A 15 20.54 9.48 -1.07
N LEU A 16 21.10 8.27 -0.99
CA LEU A 16 20.95 7.24 -2.01
C LEU A 16 19.73 6.34 -1.78
N ILE A 17 19.19 6.34 -0.55
CA ILE A 17 17.97 5.62 -0.21
C ILE A 17 16.79 6.30 -0.90
N GLN A 18 15.93 5.53 -1.55
CA GLN A 18 14.77 6.07 -2.27
C GLN A 18 13.65 6.54 -1.34
N GLN A 19 13.54 5.94 -0.15
CA GLN A 19 12.58 6.36 0.85
C GLN A 19 12.97 7.71 1.45
N ALA A 20 11.97 8.50 1.77
CA ALA A 20 12.14 9.70 2.57
C ALA A 20 12.36 9.30 4.04
N LEU A 21 13.31 9.95 4.71
CA LEU A 21 13.70 9.62 6.08
C LEU A 21 13.94 10.88 6.89
N SER A 22 13.42 10.88 8.12
CA SER A 22 13.71 11.90 9.13
C SER A 22 13.99 11.24 10.48
N ILE A 23 14.96 11.79 11.21
CA ILE A 23 15.31 11.38 12.58
C ILE A 23 15.24 12.63 13.47
N TYR A 24 14.49 12.50 14.55
CA TYR A 24 14.34 13.52 15.58
C TYR A 24 14.92 13.02 16.90
N ASP A 25 15.41 13.92 17.72
CA ASP A 25 15.84 13.63 19.10
C ASP A 25 14.62 13.55 20.05
N GLU A 26 14.89 13.39 21.34
CA GLU A 26 13.86 13.29 22.40
C GLU A 26 13.04 14.58 22.56
N ASP A 27 13.59 15.73 22.16
CA ASP A 27 12.92 17.03 22.16
C ASP A 27 12.18 17.31 20.85
N LEU A 28 12.06 16.31 19.96
CA LEU A 28 11.49 16.44 18.62
C LEU A 28 12.20 17.50 17.76
N ARG A 29 13.53 17.59 17.89
CA ARG A 29 14.37 18.39 17.02
C ARG A 29 15.02 17.51 15.97
N LEU A 30 15.03 17.98 14.73
CA LEU A 30 15.57 17.25 13.60
C LEU A 30 17.08 17.06 13.75
N VAL A 31 17.51 15.81 13.80
CA VAL A 31 18.92 15.41 13.83
C VAL A 31 19.44 15.21 12.42
N VAL A 32 18.69 14.46 11.61
CA VAL A 32 19.04 14.18 10.21
C VAL A 32 17.79 13.94 9.39
N SER A 33 17.81 14.39 8.15
CA SER A 33 16.86 13.99 7.10
C SER A 33 17.62 13.82 5.79
N ASN A 34 17.07 13.01 4.90
CA ASN A 34 17.64 12.87 3.56
C ASN A 34 16.97 13.83 2.56
N ARG A 35 17.55 13.87 1.36
CA ARG A 35 17.03 14.70 0.25
C ARG A 35 15.59 14.34 -0.09
N GLN A 36 15.26 13.05 -0.09
CA GLN A 36 13.94 12.53 -0.44
C GLN A 36 12.84 13.04 0.51
N PHE A 37 13.13 13.19 1.80
CA PHE A 37 12.20 13.77 2.76
C PHE A 37 11.83 15.22 2.39
N ARG A 38 12.83 16.03 2.07
CA ARG A 38 12.60 17.41 1.63
C ARG A 38 11.85 17.49 0.32
N GLU A 39 12.24 16.68 -0.67
CA GLU A 39 11.61 16.68 -2.00
C GLU A 39 10.20 16.11 -1.97
N MET A 40 9.97 15.00 -1.26
CA MET A 40 8.64 14.37 -1.16
C MET A 40 7.59 15.35 -0.64
N PHE A 41 7.94 16.14 0.37
CA PHE A 41 7.01 17.03 1.04
C PHE A 41 7.21 18.51 0.70
N SER A 42 8.10 18.83 -0.25
CA SER A 42 8.43 20.20 -0.64
C SER A 42 8.79 21.11 0.54
N LEU A 43 9.49 20.53 1.53
CA LEU A 43 9.81 21.21 2.77
C LEU A 43 10.81 22.34 2.54
N PRO A 44 10.61 23.51 3.15
CA PRO A 44 11.58 24.61 3.11
C PRO A 44 12.86 24.22 3.85
N SER A 45 13.98 24.80 3.46
CA SER A 45 15.29 24.54 4.05
C SER A 45 15.33 24.77 5.58
N ALA A 46 14.54 25.72 6.06
CA ALA A 46 14.43 26.01 7.49
C ALA A 46 13.84 24.83 8.29
N SER A 47 12.83 24.15 7.74
CA SER A 47 12.19 22.98 8.39
C SER A 47 12.99 21.69 8.25
N THR A 48 14.03 21.69 7.42
CA THR A 48 14.94 20.54 7.22
C THR A 48 16.36 20.79 7.73
N ALA A 49 16.59 21.93 8.34
CA ALA A 49 17.85 22.22 9.02
C ALA A 49 17.98 21.39 10.31
N VAL A 50 19.21 21.01 10.65
CA VAL A 50 19.49 20.36 11.95
C VAL A 50 19.00 21.26 13.09
N GLY A 51 18.26 20.69 14.03
CA GLY A 51 17.64 21.41 15.14
C GLY A 51 16.27 22.03 14.83
N ALA A 52 15.79 21.96 13.60
CA ALA A 52 14.40 22.34 13.25
C ALA A 52 13.40 21.50 14.06
N THR A 53 12.31 22.11 14.51
CA THR A 53 11.32 21.39 15.31
C THR A 53 10.43 20.51 14.44
N PHE A 54 9.97 19.39 14.97
CA PHE A 54 8.94 18.56 14.34
C PHE A 54 7.69 19.37 14.00
N GLU A 55 7.29 20.26 14.93
CA GLU A 55 6.17 21.17 14.72
C GLU A 55 6.32 22.00 13.45
N SER A 56 7.52 22.53 13.14
CA SER A 56 7.73 23.32 11.93
C SER A 56 7.51 22.53 10.65
N SER A 57 7.86 21.24 10.64
CA SER A 57 7.58 20.34 9.53
C SER A 57 6.10 20.04 9.41
N ILE A 58 5.43 19.72 10.52
CA ILE A 58 3.99 19.46 10.55
C ILE A 58 3.17 20.69 10.13
N ARG A 59 3.54 21.86 10.61
CA ARG A 59 2.91 23.14 10.21
C ARG A 59 2.94 23.31 8.70
N HIS A 60 4.09 23.15 8.10
CA HIS A 60 4.23 23.23 6.65
C HIS A 60 3.34 22.20 5.93
N LEU A 61 3.28 20.96 6.41
CA LEU A 61 2.46 19.89 5.82
C LEU A 61 0.96 20.18 5.96
N VAL A 62 0.51 20.72 7.08
CA VAL A 62 -0.89 21.11 7.28
C VAL A 62 -1.25 22.30 6.38
N GLU A 63 -0.43 23.36 6.38
CA GLU A 63 -0.66 24.57 5.60
C GLU A 63 -0.59 24.32 4.09
N SER A 64 0.22 23.37 3.63
CA SER A 64 0.30 22.96 2.22
C SER A 64 -0.83 22.02 1.79
N GLY A 65 -1.77 21.68 2.68
CA GLY A 65 -2.90 20.81 2.38
C GLY A 65 -2.53 19.32 2.28
N GLU A 66 -1.36 18.92 2.75
CA GLU A 66 -0.89 17.53 2.69
C GLU A 66 -1.82 16.54 3.42
N TYR A 67 -2.57 17.03 4.40
CA TYR A 67 -3.56 16.27 5.18
C TYR A 67 -5.00 16.54 4.77
N GLY A 68 -5.22 17.26 3.65
CA GLY A 68 -6.53 17.71 3.22
C GLY A 68 -6.97 19.01 3.92
N GLU A 69 -8.25 19.35 3.80
CA GLU A 69 -8.83 20.50 4.50
C GLU A 69 -8.89 20.24 6.00
N VAL A 70 -8.45 21.20 6.79
CA VAL A 70 -8.39 21.13 8.24
C VAL A 70 -9.12 22.37 8.80
N ASP A 71 -10.13 22.16 9.62
CA ASP A 71 -10.95 23.26 10.19
C ASP A 71 -10.14 24.16 11.15
N ASP A 72 -9.25 23.56 11.93
CA ASP A 72 -8.37 24.24 12.89
C ASP A 72 -6.93 23.76 12.72
N VAL A 73 -6.11 24.60 12.07
CA VAL A 73 -4.71 24.32 11.76
C VAL A 73 -3.88 24.14 13.05
N GLU A 74 -4.09 25.00 14.04
CA GLU A 74 -3.31 24.95 15.29
C GLU A 74 -3.68 23.70 16.12
N ALA A 75 -4.94 23.35 16.19
CA ALA A 75 -5.38 22.13 16.86
C ALA A 75 -4.82 20.87 16.16
N ALA A 76 -4.84 20.84 14.84
CA ALA A 76 -4.32 19.73 14.06
C ALA A 76 -2.79 19.56 14.22
N ILE A 77 -2.05 20.65 14.32
CA ILE A 77 -0.60 20.63 14.57
C ILE A 77 -0.35 20.11 16.00
N ALA A 78 -1.05 20.69 16.99
CA ALA A 78 -0.89 20.32 18.39
C ALA A 78 -1.15 18.83 18.62
N GLU A 79 -2.21 18.29 18.06
CA GLU A 79 -2.54 16.85 18.14
C GLU A 79 -1.40 15.97 17.64
N ARG A 80 -0.85 16.30 16.47
CA ARG A 80 0.28 15.52 15.89
C ARG A 80 1.54 15.61 16.71
N VAL A 81 1.83 16.78 17.27
CA VAL A 81 2.99 16.95 18.16
C VAL A 81 2.81 16.16 19.46
N VAL A 82 1.60 16.18 20.05
CA VAL A 82 1.28 15.37 21.24
C VAL A 82 1.45 13.88 20.93
N GLN A 83 0.92 13.41 19.79
CA GLN A 83 1.06 12.03 19.37
C GLN A 83 2.53 11.64 19.16
N ALA A 84 3.33 12.48 18.49
CA ALA A 84 4.75 12.24 18.28
C ALA A 84 5.53 12.10 19.58
N ARG A 85 5.17 12.86 20.62
CA ARG A 85 5.79 12.79 21.96
C ARG A 85 5.53 11.47 22.70
N THR A 86 4.59 10.65 22.23
CA THR A 86 4.37 9.32 22.83
C THR A 86 5.42 8.31 22.41
N PHE A 87 6.18 8.57 21.35
CA PHE A 87 7.21 7.68 20.79
C PHE A 87 6.71 6.24 20.58
N GLN A 88 5.43 6.07 20.26
CA GLN A 88 4.85 4.75 20.00
C GLN A 88 5.10 4.34 18.56
N PRO A 89 5.65 3.14 18.32
CA PRO A 89 5.81 2.60 16.97
C PRO A 89 4.49 2.60 16.22
N HIS A 90 4.52 3.00 14.96
CA HIS A 90 3.34 2.99 14.11
C HIS A 90 3.69 2.66 12.66
N TYR A 91 2.72 2.06 11.99
CA TYR A 91 2.70 1.89 10.55
C TYR A 91 1.29 2.22 10.06
N PHE A 92 1.20 3.06 9.05
CA PHE A 92 -0.06 3.32 8.34
C PHE A 92 0.21 3.75 6.90
N GLU A 93 -0.80 3.59 6.07
CA GLU A 93 -0.80 4.05 4.70
C GLU A 93 -1.79 5.21 4.56
N ARG A 94 -1.46 6.18 3.73
CA ARG A 94 -2.37 7.28 3.42
C ARG A 94 -2.20 7.76 1.98
N THR A 95 -3.30 8.24 1.42
CA THR A 95 -3.29 8.96 0.16
C THR A 95 -2.97 10.43 0.43
N ARG A 96 -1.99 10.96 -0.29
CA ARG A 96 -1.61 12.36 -0.25
C ARG A 96 -2.55 13.21 -1.11
N ALA A 97 -2.56 14.53 -0.89
CA ALA A 97 -3.37 15.47 -1.68
C ALA A 97 -3.10 15.39 -3.20
N ASN A 98 -1.90 14.99 -3.61
CA ASN A 98 -1.53 14.78 -5.02
C ASN A 98 -1.94 13.41 -5.60
N GLY A 99 -2.71 12.61 -4.86
CA GLY A 99 -3.18 11.28 -5.26
C GLY A 99 -2.16 10.14 -5.12
N ARG A 100 -0.93 10.42 -4.70
CA ARG A 100 0.05 9.37 -4.40
C ARG A 100 -0.26 8.69 -3.07
N VAL A 101 0.05 7.41 -2.97
CA VAL A 101 -0.08 6.63 -1.74
C VAL A 101 1.29 6.44 -1.12
N ILE A 102 1.40 6.76 0.16
CA ILE A 102 2.62 6.54 0.93
C ILE A 102 2.36 5.64 2.13
N SER A 103 3.34 4.81 2.48
CA SER A 103 3.42 4.21 3.80
C SER A 103 4.27 5.10 4.71
N VAL A 104 3.87 5.18 5.96
CA VAL A 104 4.56 5.91 7.02
C VAL A 104 4.88 4.92 8.13
N GLU A 105 6.16 4.71 8.38
CA GLU A 105 6.64 3.81 9.42
C GLU A 105 7.49 4.61 10.40
N GLY A 106 7.10 4.60 11.67
CA GLY A 106 7.79 5.30 12.73
C GLY A 106 8.18 4.37 13.85
N ALA A 107 9.40 4.55 14.38
CA ALA A 107 9.91 3.75 15.49
C ALA A 107 10.84 4.57 16.41
N PRO A 108 10.83 4.30 17.75
CA PRO A 108 11.78 4.89 18.67
C PRO A 108 13.17 4.30 18.45
N LEU A 109 14.20 5.10 18.70
CA LEU A 109 15.59 4.70 18.65
C LEU A 109 16.06 4.27 20.04
N ALA A 110 16.91 3.24 20.12
CA ALA A 110 17.43 2.73 21.40
C ALA A 110 18.24 3.77 22.18
N GLN A 111 18.83 4.73 21.48
CA GLN A 111 19.63 5.84 22.06
C GLN A 111 18.77 7.06 22.43
N GLY A 112 17.44 6.94 22.35
CA GLY A 112 16.51 8.06 22.43
C GLY A 112 16.24 8.69 21.07
N GLY A 113 15.09 9.35 20.95
CA GLY A 113 14.62 9.96 19.71
C GLY A 113 13.77 9.02 18.84
N TRP A 114 13.52 9.47 17.62
CA TRP A 114 12.51 8.88 16.73
C TRP A 114 12.97 8.88 15.27
N VAL A 115 12.75 7.78 14.57
CA VAL A 115 12.93 7.69 13.12
C VAL A 115 11.60 7.52 12.43
N THR A 116 11.39 8.22 11.31
CA THR A 116 10.25 7.98 10.41
C THR A 116 10.78 7.76 9.02
N VAL A 117 10.25 6.70 8.39
CA VAL A 117 10.48 6.35 6.99
C VAL A 117 9.17 6.50 6.22
N TYR A 118 9.25 7.17 5.08
CA TYR A 118 8.11 7.36 4.17
C TYR A 118 8.45 6.70 2.84
N THR A 119 7.60 5.80 2.39
CA THR A 119 7.78 5.09 1.12
C THR A 119 6.63 5.41 0.18
N ASP A 120 6.93 5.83 -1.04
CA ASP A 120 5.91 5.93 -2.10
C ASP A 120 5.54 4.51 -2.56
N ILE A 121 4.31 4.10 -2.28
CA ILE A 121 3.78 2.78 -2.61
C ILE A 121 2.70 2.85 -3.68
N THR A 122 2.62 3.97 -4.41
CA THR A 122 1.58 4.22 -5.40
C THR A 122 1.54 3.14 -6.47
N ASP A 123 2.70 2.76 -7.01
CA ASP A 123 2.76 1.73 -8.06
C ASP A 123 2.44 0.34 -7.51
N ILE A 124 2.83 0.05 -6.27
CA ILE A 124 2.46 -1.20 -5.59
C ILE A 124 0.94 -1.29 -5.47
N LYS A 125 0.28 -0.22 -5.00
CA LYS A 125 -1.19 -0.18 -4.87
C LYS A 125 -1.91 -0.34 -6.20
N ARG A 126 -1.42 0.32 -7.24
CA ARG A 126 -1.96 0.16 -8.60
C ARG A 126 -1.86 -1.28 -9.11
N GLN A 127 -0.72 -1.93 -8.86
CA GLN A 127 -0.53 -3.33 -9.23
C GLN A 127 -1.43 -4.27 -8.43
N GLU A 128 -1.59 -4.04 -7.13
CA GLU A 128 -2.52 -4.80 -6.28
C GLU A 128 -3.97 -4.69 -6.79
N ASP A 129 -4.42 -3.48 -7.12
CA ASP A 129 -5.76 -3.24 -7.64
C ASP A 129 -5.98 -3.91 -9.00
N LEU A 130 -4.99 -3.83 -9.90
CA LEU A 130 -5.03 -4.51 -11.19
C LEU A 130 -5.11 -6.04 -11.04
N LEU A 131 -4.30 -6.61 -10.16
CA LEU A 131 -4.30 -8.05 -9.89
C LEU A 131 -5.62 -8.50 -9.27
N ARG A 132 -6.19 -7.70 -8.36
CA ARG A 132 -7.51 -7.97 -7.77
C ARG A 132 -8.60 -7.99 -8.83
N ALA A 133 -8.68 -6.95 -9.67
CA ALA A 133 -9.65 -6.87 -10.76
C ALA A 133 -9.52 -8.06 -11.73
N ARG A 134 -8.28 -8.45 -12.06
CA ARG A 134 -8.02 -9.61 -12.91
C ARG A 134 -8.44 -10.92 -12.27
N SER A 135 -8.21 -11.08 -10.98
CA SER A 135 -8.64 -12.26 -10.22
C SER A 135 -10.16 -12.39 -10.17
N GLU A 136 -10.86 -11.28 -9.97
CA GLU A 136 -12.33 -11.25 -9.97
C GLU A 136 -12.89 -11.61 -11.36
N GLU A 137 -12.32 -11.06 -12.42
CA GLU A 137 -12.69 -11.39 -13.80
C GLU A 137 -12.51 -12.89 -14.10
N LEU A 138 -11.33 -13.45 -13.76
CA LEU A 138 -11.05 -14.86 -13.98
C LEU A 138 -11.98 -15.78 -13.16
N SER A 139 -12.30 -15.40 -11.93
CA SER A 139 -13.24 -16.12 -11.10
C SER A 139 -14.64 -16.15 -11.71
N GLY A 140 -15.09 -15.03 -12.27
CA GLY A 140 -16.35 -14.95 -13.01
C GLY A 140 -16.36 -15.84 -14.26
N GLN A 141 -15.27 -15.83 -15.04
CA GLN A 141 -15.13 -16.70 -16.21
C GLN A 141 -15.15 -18.18 -15.83
N LEU A 142 -14.46 -18.58 -14.77
CA LEU A 142 -14.46 -19.97 -14.28
C LEU A 142 -15.86 -20.42 -13.86
N LEU A 143 -16.62 -19.56 -13.19
CA LEU A 143 -18.00 -19.88 -12.78
C LEU A 143 -18.89 -20.12 -14.01
N ASN A 144 -18.84 -19.23 -14.99
CA ASN A 144 -19.59 -19.37 -16.23
C ASN A 144 -19.22 -20.66 -16.97
N HIS A 145 -17.93 -20.97 -17.10
CA HIS A 145 -17.48 -22.22 -17.72
C HIS A 145 -17.95 -23.46 -16.95
N ALA A 146 -17.96 -23.43 -15.62
CA ALA A 146 -18.49 -24.53 -14.82
C ALA A 146 -19.97 -24.75 -15.03
N GLU A 147 -20.78 -23.70 -15.17
CA GLU A 147 -22.21 -23.76 -15.49
C GLU A 147 -22.46 -24.35 -16.89
N ASP A 148 -21.71 -23.89 -17.90
CA ASP A 148 -21.78 -24.39 -19.26
C ASP A 148 -21.43 -25.87 -19.33
N LEU A 149 -20.37 -26.30 -18.68
CA LEU A 149 -19.95 -27.70 -18.58
C LEU A 149 -21.01 -28.56 -17.89
N ALA A 150 -21.61 -28.08 -16.82
CA ALA A 150 -22.67 -28.77 -16.12
C ALA A 150 -23.94 -28.93 -17.02
N ALA A 151 -24.28 -27.90 -17.78
CA ALA A 151 -25.38 -27.94 -18.74
C ALA A 151 -25.12 -28.94 -19.90
N ALA A 152 -23.91 -28.89 -20.48
CA ALA A 152 -23.48 -29.82 -21.52
C ALA A 152 -23.49 -31.28 -21.04
N ASN A 153 -23.00 -31.51 -19.81
CA ASN A 153 -22.97 -32.85 -19.21
C ASN A 153 -24.39 -33.40 -18.98
N ARG A 154 -25.34 -32.58 -18.47
CA ARG A 154 -26.74 -32.98 -18.32
C ARG A 154 -27.37 -33.38 -19.68
N LYS A 155 -27.09 -32.57 -20.72
CA LYS A 155 -27.58 -32.86 -22.07
C LYS A 155 -27.01 -34.18 -22.63
N LEU A 156 -25.71 -34.41 -22.42
CA LEU A 156 -25.04 -35.63 -22.84
C LEU A 156 -25.62 -36.86 -22.14
N GLN A 157 -25.85 -36.78 -20.83
CA GLN A 157 -26.46 -37.86 -20.05
C GLN A 157 -27.89 -38.20 -20.54
N ALA A 158 -28.71 -37.17 -20.81
CA ALA A 158 -30.05 -37.37 -21.33
C ALA A 158 -30.05 -38.04 -22.74
N THR A 159 -29.11 -37.58 -23.61
CA THR A 159 -28.96 -38.16 -24.94
C THR A 159 -28.48 -39.61 -24.88
N ASN A 160 -27.55 -39.95 -24.03
CA ASN A 160 -27.07 -41.30 -23.83
C ASN A 160 -28.16 -42.22 -23.29
N ALA A 161 -28.96 -41.77 -22.32
CA ALA A 161 -30.11 -42.54 -21.82
C ALA A 161 -31.12 -42.85 -22.92
N ALA A 162 -31.51 -41.85 -23.76
CA ALA A 162 -32.41 -42.05 -24.89
C ALA A 162 -31.85 -43.01 -25.95
N LEU A 163 -30.53 -42.94 -26.20
CA LEU A 163 -29.85 -43.84 -27.12
C LEU A 163 -29.87 -45.30 -26.64
N GLU A 164 -29.62 -45.52 -25.34
CA GLU A 164 -29.67 -46.87 -24.75
C GLU A 164 -31.07 -47.44 -24.79
N GLU A 165 -32.11 -46.65 -24.53
CA GLU A 165 -33.51 -47.06 -24.63
C GLU A 165 -33.85 -47.47 -26.05
N ALA A 166 -33.54 -46.62 -27.05
CA ALA A 166 -33.77 -46.94 -28.46
C ALA A 166 -33.01 -48.20 -28.90
N ARG A 167 -31.78 -48.40 -28.43
CA ARG A 167 -31.00 -49.63 -28.72
C ARG A 167 -31.64 -50.87 -28.11
N SER A 168 -32.15 -50.77 -26.91
CA SER A 168 -32.88 -51.87 -26.23
C SER A 168 -34.15 -52.23 -26.99
N GLU A 169 -34.94 -51.24 -27.42
CA GLU A 169 -36.14 -51.48 -28.22
C GLU A 169 -35.81 -52.16 -29.53
N LEU A 170 -34.82 -51.76 -30.28
CA LEU A 170 -34.34 -52.38 -31.49
C LEU A 170 -33.98 -53.84 -31.28
N THR A 171 -33.20 -54.13 -30.23
CA THR A 171 -32.81 -55.52 -29.90
C THR A 171 -34.03 -56.40 -29.61
N GLN A 172 -35.06 -55.88 -28.91
CA GLN A 172 -36.26 -56.59 -28.60
C GLN A 172 -37.10 -56.85 -29.88
N MET A 173 -37.16 -55.87 -30.81
CA MET A 173 -37.86 -56.06 -32.08
C MET A 173 -37.17 -57.11 -32.96
N GLU A 174 -35.88 -57.11 -33.08
CA GLU A 174 -35.08 -58.13 -33.78
C GLU A 174 -35.32 -59.55 -33.22
N ALA A 175 -35.40 -59.69 -31.89
CA ALA A 175 -35.71 -60.96 -31.26
C ALA A 175 -37.16 -61.51 -31.52
N ARG A 176 -38.10 -60.61 -31.81
CA ARG A 176 -39.50 -60.97 -32.16
C ARG A 176 -39.69 -61.40 -33.62
N ILE A 177 -38.77 -61.06 -34.51
CA ILE A 177 -38.86 -61.39 -35.95
C ILE A 177 -38.15 -62.70 -36.25
N ARG A 178 -37.34 -63.20 -35.34
CA ARG A 178 -36.77 -64.58 -35.44
C ARG A 178 -37.72 -65.64 -34.86
#